data_19517468afeda59797f4683546380eff
#
_entry.id   19517468afeda59797f4683546380eff
#
_cell.length_a   1.000
_cell.length_b   1.000
_cell.length_c   1.000
_cell.angle_alpha   90.00
_cell.angle_beta   90.00
_cell.angle_gamma   90.00
#
_symmetry.space_group_name_H-M   'P 1'
#
loop_
_entity.id
_entity.type
_entity.pdbx_description
1 polymer ?
#
loop_
_entity_poly.entity_id
_entity_poly.type
_entity_poly.pdbx_seq_one_letter_code
_entity_poly.pdbx_strand_id
1 'polypeptide(L)'
;MPEHTREDTPAPRRRPQAPCCPLPAGVSPLPAAEGLGADEAARLAGAARALSDPIRLRMLAQMAASQCCRGPAAPATPGGEPEGVCVCELQGLYGLAQSKVSYHLKVLREAGLVHETNRGKWGFYAVDAAAARAALTELGGVLGL
;
A
#
# COMPACT_ATOMS: atom_id res chain seq x y z
N MET A 1 -12.56 -48.77 -29.49
CA MET A 1 -12.05 -47.69 -28.64
C MET A 1 -13.20 -47.24 -27.79
N PRO A 2 -13.30 -47.58 -26.48
CA PRO A 2 -14.37 -47.10 -25.64
C PRO A 2 -13.96 -45.73 -25.06
N GLU A 3 -14.83 -44.75 -25.25
CA GLU A 3 -14.77 -43.42 -24.66
C GLU A 3 -14.95 -43.53 -23.14
N HIS A 4 -13.93 -43.06 -22.39
CA HIS A 4 -13.99 -42.91 -20.95
C HIS A 4 -14.77 -41.62 -20.61
N THR A 5 -16.05 -41.76 -20.34
CA THR A 5 -16.88 -40.76 -19.70
C THR A 5 -16.40 -40.62 -18.26
N ARG A 6 -15.71 -39.53 -17.95
CA ARG A 6 -15.39 -39.15 -16.55
C ARG A 6 -16.67 -38.66 -15.89
N GLU A 7 -17.22 -39.48 -15.00
CA GLU A 7 -18.26 -39.06 -14.06
C GLU A 7 -17.70 -37.96 -13.15
N ASP A 8 -18.28 -36.79 -13.31
CA ASP A 8 -18.02 -35.62 -12.51
C ASP A 8 -18.67 -35.82 -11.14
N THR A 9 -17.89 -36.33 -10.18
CA THR A 9 -18.34 -36.52 -8.80
C THR A 9 -18.40 -35.13 -8.12
N PRO A 10 -19.58 -34.64 -7.72
CA PRO A 10 -19.67 -33.35 -7.07
C PRO A 10 -18.92 -33.38 -5.72
N ALA A 11 -18.04 -32.39 -5.50
CA ALA A 11 -17.30 -32.23 -4.27
C ALA A 11 -18.24 -32.20 -3.04
N PRO A 12 -17.88 -32.85 -1.93
CA PRO A 12 -18.72 -32.88 -0.72
C PRO A 12 -18.92 -31.47 -0.19
N ARG A 13 -20.18 -31.04 -0.10
CA ARG A 13 -20.58 -29.78 0.53
C ARG A 13 -20.07 -29.78 1.97
N ARG A 14 -19.13 -28.88 2.30
CA ARG A 14 -18.68 -28.67 3.66
C ARG A 14 -19.89 -28.35 4.54
N ARG A 15 -20.18 -29.22 5.52
CA ARG A 15 -21.15 -28.93 6.55
C ARG A 15 -20.70 -27.68 7.31
N PRO A 16 -21.60 -26.73 7.63
CA PRO A 16 -21.25 -25.61 8.51
C PRO A 16 -20.73 -26.20 9.82
N GLN A 17 -19.48 -25.90 10.13
CA GLN A 17 -18.87 -26.32 11.39
C GLN A 17 -19.54 -25.56 12.51
N ALA A 18 -20.06 -26.27 13.51
CA ALA A 18 -20.56 -25.66 14.73
C ALA A 18 -19.44 -24.80 15.36
N PRO A 19 -19.75 -23.63 15.92
CA PRO A 19 -18.76 -22.76 16.54
C PRO A 19 -18.03 -23.52 17.64
N CYS A 20 -16.69 -23.41 17.65
CA CYS A 20 -15.81 -24.11 18.59
C CYS A 20 -16.07 -23.78 20.07
N CYS A 21 -16.78 -22.67 20.34
CA CYS A 21 -17.19 -22.24 21.68
C CYS A 21 -18.67 -21.87 21.65
N PRO A 22 -19.56 -22.61 22.36
CA PRO A 22 -20.93 -22.15 22.53
C PRO A 22 -20.93 -20.85 23.34
N LEU A 23 -21.56 -19.81 22.81
CA LEU A 23 -21.79 -18.58 23.56
C LEU A 23 -22.60 -18.88 24.82
N PRO A 24 -22.22 -18.33 25.99
CA PRO A 24 -23.02 -18.49 27.22
C PRO A 24 -24.43 -17.95 27.01
N ALA A 25 -25.40 -18.63 27.58
CA ALA A 25 -26.81 -18.26 27.45
C ALA A 25 -27.04 -16.82 27.96
N GLY A 26 -27.61 -15.96 27.08
CA GLY A 26 -27.88 -14.57 27.40
C GLY A 26 -26.94 -13.55 26.75
N VAL A 27 -25.90 -13.98 26.05
CA VAL A 27 -25.11 -13.08 25.20
C VAL A 27 -25.75 -13.05 23.81
N SER A 28 -26.41 -11.95 23.49
CA SER A 28 -26.80 -11.69 22.11
C SER A 28 -25.53 -11.72 21.25
N PRO A 29 -25.56 -12.36 20.06
CA PRO A 29 -24.47 -12.18 19.13
C PRO A 29 -24.25 -10.68 18.97
N LEU A 30 -23.02 -10.23 19.19
CA LEU A 30 -22.65 -8.86 18.84
C LEU A 30 -23.23 -8.60 17.46
N PRO A 31 -23.90 -7.44 17.23
CA PRO A 31 -24.28 -7.07 15.88
C PRO A 31 -23.05 -7.33 15.05
N ALA A 32 -23.21 -8.10 13.96
CA ALA A 32 -22.11 -8.34 13.03
C ALA A 32 -21.55 -6.95 12.78
N ALA A 33 -20.41 -6.65 13.36
CA ALA A 33 -19.67 -5.47 13.01
C ALA A 33 -19.67 -5.54 11.49
N GLU A 34 -20.21 -4.53 10.82
CA GLU A 34 -20.21 -4.49 9.37
C GLU A 34 -18.75 -4.71 9.01
N GLY A 35 -18.43 -5.97 8.72
CA GLY A 35 -17.05 -6.42 8.71
C GLY A 35 -16.37 -5.68 7.59
N LEU A 36 -15.16 -5.24 7.81
CA LEU A 36 -14.30 -4.62 6.81
C LEU A 36 -14.50 -5.32 5.45
N GLY A 37 -14.97 -4.59 4.46
CA GLY A 37 -15.22 -5.12 3.11
C GLY A 37 -13.94 -5.73 2.53
N ALA A 38 -14.06 -6.76 1.70
CA ALA A 38 -12.89 -7.44 1.13
C ALA A 38 -11.95 -6.48 0.38
N ASP A 39 -12.51 -5.55 -0.40
CA ASP A 39 -11.74 -4.55 -1.16
C ASP A 39 -11.05 -3.54 -0.24
N GLU A 40 -11.73 -3.12 0.82
CA GLU A 40 -11.18 -2.24 1.83
C GLU A 40 -10.05 -2.93 2.62
N ALA A 41 -10.26 -4.18 3.02
CA ALA A 41 -9.23 -4.99 3.66
C ALA A 41 -7.99 -5.15 2.76
N ALA A 42 -8.19 -5.41 1.46
CA ALA A 42 -7.11 -5.53 0.49
C ALA A 42 -6.33 -4.21 0.33
N ARG A 43 -7.03 -3.08 0.25
CA ARG A 43 -6.43 -1.74 0.18
C ARG A 43 -5.61 -1.41 1.43
N LEU A 44 -6.17 -1.62 2.61
CA LEU A 44 -5.48 -1.37 3.89
C LEU A 44 -4.29 -2.31 4.09
N ALA A 45 -4.43 -3.58 3.73
CA ALA A 45 -3.31 -4.53 3.74
C ALA A 45 -2.20 -4.13 2.76
N GLY A 46 -2.53 -3.54 1.61
CA GLY A 46 -1.58 -2.98 0.66
C GLY A 46 -0.77 -1.84 1.27
N ALA A 47 -1.44 -0.88 1.92
CA ALA A 47 -0.79 0.23 2.61
C ALA A 47 0.10 -0.26 3.77
N ALA A 48 -0.40 -1.16 4.61
CA ALA A 48 0.38 -1.74 5.71
C ALA A 48 1.62 -2.48 5.19
N ARG A 49 1.48 -3.26 4.12
CA ARG A 49 2.61 -3.96 3.48
C ARG A 49 3.62 -2.98 2.89
N ALA A 50 3.17 -1.89 2.28
CA ALA A 50 4.05 -0.85 1.78
C ALA A 50 4.86 -0.20 2.91
N LEU A 51 4.26 0.00 4.08
CA LEU A 51 4.90 0.59 5.26
C LEU A 51 5.77 -0.40 6.05
N SER A 52 5.66 -1.70 5.84
CA SER A 52 6.42 -2.70 6.61
C SER A 52 7.90 -2.82 6.25
N ASP A 53 8.36 -2.15 5.21
CA ASP A 53 9.75 -2.18 4.75
C ASP A 53 10.52 -0.95 5.25
N PRO A 54 11.66 -1.13 5.96
CA PRO A 54 12.41 -0.02 6.55
C PRO A 54 12.98 0.95 5.51
N ILE A 55 13.32 0.48 4.32
CA ILE A 55 13.83 1.36 3.25
C ILE A 55 12.72 2.27 2.76
N ARG A 56 11.51 1.72 2.56
CA ARG A 56 10.35 2.52 2.14
C ARG A 56 9.94 3.57 3.18
N LEU A 57 9.97 3.21 4.48
CA LEU A 57 9.74 4.20 5.54
C LEU A 57 10.77 5.33 5.52
N ARG A 58 12.05 5.01 5.32
CA ARG A 58 13.10 6.01 5.20
C ARG A 58 12.94 6.90 3.96
N MET A 59 12.52 6.32 2.83
CA MET A 59 12.21 7.07 1.61
C MET A 59 11.04 8.03 1.84
N LEU A 60 9.96 7.58 2.48
CA LEU A 60 8.82 8.44 2.84
C LEU A 60 9.25 9.58 3.76
N ALA A 61 10.04 9.30 4.80
CA ALA A 61 10.57 10.32 5.71
C ALA A 61 11.43 11.34 4.96
N GLN A 62 12.27 10.89 4.03
CA GLN A 62 13.08 11.77 3.19
C GLN A 62 12.20 12.66 2.29
N MET A 63 11.23 12.08 1.61
CA MET A 63 10.29 12.83 0.77
C MET A 63 9.46 13.84 1.57
N ALA A 64 9.06 13.49 2.80
CA ALA A 64 8.32 14.39 3.68
C ALA A 64 9.20 15.55 4.21
N ALA A 65 10.49 15.31 4.41
CA ALA A 65 11.45 16.33 4.88
C ALA A 65 12.01 17.20 3.76
N SER A 66 12.05 16.68 2.53
CA SER A 66 12.65 17.36 1.39
C SER A 66 11.65 18.30 0.74
N GLN A 67 11.92 19.57 0.87
CA GLN A 67 11.22 20.61 0.10
C GLN A 67 11.91 20.87 -1.24
N CYS A 68 12.27 19.83 -1.99
CA CYS A 68 12.84 19.92 -3.32
C CYS A 68 14.35 19.65 -3.48
N CYS A 69 14.68 19.04 -4.61
CA CYS A 69 16.04 19.01 -5.19
C CYS A 69 16.57 20.44 -5.40
N ARG A 70 17.22 21.00 -4.41
CA ARG A 70 17.95 22.26 -4.52
C ARG A 70 19.40 22.00 -4.95
N GLY A 71 19.60 21.39 -6.11
CA GLY A 71 20.93 21.25 -6.69
C GLY A 71 21.11 22.20 -7.88
N PRO A 72 22.35 22.64 -8.19
CA PRO A 72 22.64 23.46 -9.36
C PRO A 72 22.29 22.79 -10.69
N ALA A 73 21.94 21.52 -10.68
CA ALA A 73 21.50 20.75 -11.86
C ALA A 73 19.96 20.56 -11.91
N ALA A 74 19.20 21.11 -10.96
CA ALA A 74 17.74 21.05 -11.05
C ALA A 74 17.29 21.93 -12.22
N PRO A 75 16.52 21.39 -13.20
CA PRO A 75 16.04 22.22 -14.30
C PRO A 75 15.19 23.33 -13.75
N ALA A 76 15.54 24.59 -14.07
CA ALA A 76 14.72 25.74 -13.78
C ALA A 76 13.37 25.55 -14.48
N THR A 77 12.31 25.34 -13.69
CA THR A 77 10.96 25.18 -14.24
C THR A 77 10.25 26.52 -14.28
N PRO A 78 9.71 26.91 -15.43
CA PRO A 78 8.77 28.01 -15.47
C PRO A 78 7.53 27.61 -14.63
N GLY A 79 7.32 28.27 -13.51
CA GLY A 79 6.09 28.10 -12.72
C GLY A 79 6.21 27.40 -11.35
N GLY A 80 7.40 27.27 -10.80
CA GLY A 80 7.57 26.80 -9.43
C GLY A 80 8.62 25.69 -9.24
N GLU A 81 9.09 25.55 -8.01
CA GLU A 81 10.01 24.48 -7.64
C GLU A 81 9.31 23.11 -7.74
N PRO A 82 10.00 22.05 -8.22
CA PRO A 82 9.41 20.72 -8.26
C PRO A 82 9.11 20.24 -6.83
N GLU A 83 7.87 19.95 -6.54
CA GLU A 83 7.51 19.24 -5.30
C GLU A 83 7.95 17.80 -5.42
N GLY A 84 8.84 17.35 -4.53
CA GLY A 84 9.25 15.96 -4.44
C GLY A 84 10.74 15.71 -4.64
N VAL A 85 11.10 14.44 -4.56
CA VAL A 85 12.47 13.91 -4.64
C VAL A 85 12.63 13.11 -5.93
N CYS A 86 13.72 13.29 -6.64
CA CYS A 86 14.00 12.50 -7.85
C CYS A 86 14.58 11.12 -7.49
N VAL A 87 14.49 10.17 -8.42
CA VAL A 87 15.09 8.82 -8.26
C VAL A 87 16.60 8.90 -8.06
N CYS A 88 17.27 9.80 -8.75
CA CYS A 88 18.73 9.98 -8.65
C CYS A 88 19.18 10.43 -7.25
N GLU A 89 18.39 11.26 -6.58
CA GLU A 89 18.65 11.70 -5.22
C GLU A 89 18.50 10.53 -4.22
N LEU A 90 17.45 9.75 -4.34
CA LEU A 90 17.26 8.55 -3.52
C LEU A 90 18.35 7.50 -3.76
N GLN A 91 18.83 7.35 -4.99
CA GLN A 91 19.98 6.49 -5.30
C GLN A 91 21.23 6.95 -4.55
N GLY A 92 21.53 8.24 -4.61
CA GLY A 92 22.69 8.83 -3.93
C GLY A 92 22.62 8.69 -2.41
N LEU A 93 21.44 8.92 -1.84
CA LEU A 93 21.21 8.85 -0.39
C LEU A 93 21.31 7.43 0.18
N TYR A 94 20.82 6.44 -0.54
CA TYR A 94 20.73 5.06 -0.03
C TYR A 94 21.75 4.10 -0.65
N GLY A 95 22.53 4.52 -1.61
CA GLY A 95 23.52 3.66 -2.30
C GLY A 95 22.85 2.49 -3.03
N LEU A 96 21.62 2.64 -3.47
CA LEU A 96 20.83 1.60 -4.13
C LEU A 96 20.91 1.73 -5.66
N ALA A 97 20.86 0.59 -6.34
CA ALA A 97 20.67 0.57 -7.79
C ALA A 97 19.33 1.19 -8.18
N GLN A 98 19.28 1.86 -9.34
CA GLN A 98 18.07 2.50 -9.86
C GLN A 98 16.86 1.57 -9.89
N SER A 99 17.05 0.33 -10.29
CA SER A 99 15.98 -0.69 -10.34
C SER A 99 15.37 -0.96 -8.97
N LYS A 100 16.18 -0.98 -7.90
CA LYS A 100 15.69 -1.16 -6.53
C LYS A 100 14.93 0.06 -6.03
N VAL A 101 15.46 1.27 -6.27
CA VAL A 101 14.75 2.52 -5.92
C VAL A 101 13.40 2.58 -6.64
N SER A 102 13.41 2.34 -7.96
CA SER A 102 12.18 2.33 -8.76
C SER A 102 11.17 1.27 -8.29
N TYR A 103 11.63 0.10 -7.85
CA TYR A 103 10.77 -0.93 -7.26
C TYR A 103 10.10 -0.44 -5.96
N HIS A 104 10.87 0.14 -5.03
CA HIS A 104 10.30 0.66 -3.79
C HIS A 104 9.30 1.80 -4.02
N LEU A 105 9.62 2.71 -4.95
CA LEU A 105 8.73 3.81 -5.35
C LEU A 105 7.45 3.28 -6.01
N LYS A 106 7.55 2.25 -6.86
CA LYS A 106 6.39 1.60 -7.45
C LYS A 106 5.45 1.04 -6.38
N VAL A 107 5.98 0.31 -5.39
CA VAL A 107 5.18 -0.25 -4.29
C VAL A 107 4.47 0.86 -3.50
N LEU A 108 5.17 1.95 -3.18
CA LEU A 108 4.59 3.09 -2.48
C LEU A 108 3.50 3.79 -3.30
N ARG A 109 3.70 3.92 -4.60
CA ARG A 109 2.72 4.52 -5.52
C ARG A 109 1.48 3.64 -5.68
N GLU A 110 1.65 2.33 -5.85
CA GLU A 110 0.54 1.37 -5.93
C GLU A 110 -0.29 1.32 -4.65
N ALA A 111 0.35 1.57 -3.50
CA ALA A 111 -0.34 1.72 -2.21
C ALA A 111 -1.00 3.11 -2.01
N GLY A 112 -0.86 4.04 -2.97
CA GLY A 112 -1.40 5.39 -2.89
C GLY A 112 -0.70 6.31 -1.89
N LEU A 113 0.48 5.94 -1.39
CA LEU A 113 1.20 6.71 -0.37
C LEU A 113 2.08 7.82 -0.95
N VAL A 114 2.39 7.73 -2.23
CA VAL A 114 3.17 8.73 -2.98
C VAL A 114 2.54 8.97 -4.34
N HIS A 115 2.71 10.18 -4.84
CA HIS A 115 2.39 10.52 -6.22
C HIS A 115 3.66 10.83 -7.00
N GLU A 116 3.61 10.60 -8.30
CA GLU A 116 4.68 10.88 -9.25
C GLU A 116 4.29 12.04 -10.13
N THR A 117 5.18 13.02 -10.27
CA THR A 117 5.04 14.13 -11.22
C THR A 117 6.19 14.07 -12.21
N ASN A 118 5.87 13.96 -13.49
CA ASN A 118 6.87 13.92 -14.54
C ASN A 118 7.11 15.32 -15.10
N ARG A 119 8.38 15.74 -15.15
CA ARG A 119 8.82 17.00 -15.79
C ARG A 119 9.89 16.68 -16.83
N GLY A 120 9.50 16.71 -18.08
CA GLY A 120 10.32 16.23 -19.17
C GLY A 120 10.66 14.75 -18.99
N LYS A 121 11.93 14.42 -18.91
CA LYS A 121 12.43 13.05 -18.67
C LYS A 121 12.65 12.69 -17.19
N TRP A 122 12.32 13.58 -16.26
CA TRP A 122 12.58 13.41 -14.84
C TRP A 122 11.27 13.12 -14.08
N GLY A 123 11.25 12.04 -13.28
CA GLY A 123 10.17 11.73 -12.36
C GLY A 123 10.51 12.25 -10.95
N PHE A 124 9.58 12.99 -10.37
CA PHE A 124 9.64 13.48 -8.99
C PHE A 124 8.57 12.79 -8.17
N TYR A 125 8.92 12.39 -6.96
CA TYR A 125 8.04 11.66 -6.05
C TYR A 125 7.84 12.45 -4.78
N ALA A 126 6.59 12.62 -4.38
CA ALA A 126 6.21 13.27 -3.14
C ALA A 126 5.20 12.42 -2.37
N VAL A 127 5.19 12.58 -1.05
CA VAL A 127 4.22 11.89 -0.18
C VAL A 127 2.83 12.47 -0.42
N ASP A 128 1.86 11.59 -0.63
CA ASP A 128 0.45 11.97 -0.52
C ASP A 128 0.05 11.94 0.97
N ALA A 129 0.22 13.09 1.63
CA ALA A 129 -0.03 13.21 3.06
C ALA A 129 -1.51 12.96 3.42
N ALA A 130 -2.44 13.28 2.53
CA ALA A 130 -3.87 13.06 2.75
C ALA A 130 -4.18 11.54 2.69
N ALA A 131 -3.72 10.86 1.65
CA ALA A 131 -3.90 9.42 1.50
C ALA A 131 -3.19 8.62 2.60
N ALA A 132 -1.96 9.01 2.95
CA ALA A 132 -1.22 8.37 4.04
C ALA A 132 -1.93 8.51 5.39
N ARG A 133 -2.45 9.70 5.70
CA ARG A 133 -3.22 9.96 6.91
C ARG A 133 -4.52 9.14 6.95
N ALA A 134 -5.26 9.11 5.84
CA ALA A 134 -6.49 8.33 5.72
C ALA A 134 -6.22 6.85 5.97
N ALA A 135 -5.20 6.26 5.32
CA ALA A 135 -4.85 4.86 5.51
C ALA A 135 -4.47 4.53 6.97
N LEU A 136 -3.71 5.41 7.64
CA LEU A 136 -3.35 5.22 9.06
C LEU A 136 -4.57 5.33 9.98
N THR A 137 -5.47 6.28 9.73
CA THR A 137 -6.71 6.44 10.51
C THR A 137 -7.61 5.23 10.37
N GLU A 138 -7.80 4.74 9.15
CA GLU A 138 -8.63 3.56 8.88
C GLU A 138 -8.02 2.29 9.49
N LEU A 139 -6.70 2.10 9.38
CA LEU A 139 -5.99 1.00 10.06
C LEU A 139 -6.17 1.08 11.58
N GLY A 140 -6.06 2.28 12.16
CA GLY A 140 -6.34 2.51 13.58
C GLY A 140 -7.77 2.11 13.95
N GLY A 141 -8.76 2.52 13.16
CA GLY A 141 -10.17 2.16 13.36
C GLY A 141 -10.41 0.65 13.35
N VAL A 142 -9.76 -0.09 12.44
CA VAL A 142 -9.84 -1.57 12.42
C VAL A 142 -9.29 -2.20 13.70
N LEU A 143 -8.29 -1.58 14.30
CA LEU A 143 -7.64 -2.04 15.53
C LEU A 143 -8.32 -1.51 16.81
N GLY A 144 -9.34 -0.65 16.68
CA GLY A 144 -10.01 -0.04 17.81
C GLY A 144 -9.21 1.05 18.53
N LEU A 145 -8.30 1.72 17.80
CA LEU A 145 -7.42 2.79 18.29
C LEU A 145 -7.99 4.18 17.98
#